data_4cc77d609677d695b4d07c1a102bf060
#
_entry.id   4cc77d609677d695b4d07c1a102bf060
#
_cell.length_a   1.000
_cell.length_b   1.000
_cell.length_c   1.000
_cell.angle_alpha   90.00
_cell.angle_beta   90.00
_cell.angle_gamma   90.00
#
_symmetry.space_group_name_H-M   'P 1'
#
loop_
_entity.id
_entity.type
_entity.pdbx_description
1 polymer ?
#
loop_
_entity_poly.entity_id
_entity_poly.type
_entity_poly.pdbx_seq_one_letter_code
_entity_poly.pdbx_strand_id
1 'polypeptide(L)'
;MGKLYLVPTPIGNLDDITLRAIKVLQMVDIVLAEDTRTTQVLLKHLGLEKRLWSHHKFNEHAAVESVVETILGGETVALVSDAGTPGISDPGFLLVRTCLEHGVEVETLPGPTAFVPALINSGFSCDRFCFEGFLPQKKGRSKRLQQLLEESRTMIFYESPYRLVKTLIQFAELFGADREAAVSRELTKKFEENVRGTLQELIDHFSAGEVKGEIVIVLSGKPRKAKHEADSDDEE
;
A
#
# COMPACT_ATOMS: atom_id res chain seq x y z
N MET A 1 -20.62 -9.55 -22.17
CA MET A 1 -20.63 -8.28 -21.43
C MET A 1 -19.21 -8.01 -20.95
N GLY A 2 -18.69 -6.83 -21.20
CA GLY A 2 -17.33 -6.49 -20.74
C GLY A 2 -17.24 -6.47 -19.22
N LYS A 3 -16.02 -6.49 -18.70
CA LYS A 3 -15.73 -6.60 -17.26
C LYS A 3 -14.45 -5.86 -16.92
N LEU A 4 -14.41 -5.27 -15.73
CA LEU A 4 -13.19 -4.67 -15.17
C LEU A 4 -12.51 -5.65 -14.20
N TYR A 5 -11.23 -5.93 -14.43
CA TYR A 5 -10.35 -6.64 -13.50
C TYR A 5 -9.35 -5.68 -12.86
N LEU A 6 -9.22 -5.72 -11.54
CA LEU A 6 -8.09 -5.11 -10.85
C LEU A 6 -7.05 -6.21 -10.61
N VAL A 7 -5.87 -6.03 -11.20
CA VAL A 7 -4.83 -7.06 -11.24
C VAL A 7 -3.62 -6.55 -10.48
N PRO A 8 -3.37 -7.08 -9.26
CA PRO A 8 -2.14 -6.77 -8.52
C PRO A 8 -0.90 -7.24 -9.28
N THR A 9 0.12 -6.39 -9.28
CA THR A 9 1.42 -6.62 -9.92
C THR A 9 2.52 -6.78 -8.86
N PRO A 10 3.66 -7.43 -9.21
CA PRO A 10 4.78 -7.58 -8.30
C PRO A 10 5.28 -6.24 -7.72
N ILE A 11 5.68 -6.26 -6.45
CA ILE A 11 6.23 -5.08 -5.75
C ILE A 11 7.76 -4.99 -5.80
N GLY A 12 8.41 -5.89 -6.53
CA GLY A 12 9.86 -5.90 -6.67
C GLY A 12 10.45 -7.21 -7.18
N ASN A 13 9.76 -8.33 -6.95
CA ASN A 13 10.14 -9.65 -7.45
C ASN A 13 9.07 -10.14 -8.43
N LEU A 14 9.45 -10.35 -9.68
CA LEU A 14 8.50 -10.77 -10.73
C LEU A 14 7.85 -12.14 -10.44
N ASP A 15 8.48 -12.98 -9.64
CA ASP A 15 7.93 -14.29 -9.24
C ASP A 15 6.73 -14.18 -8.29
N ASP A 16 6.51 -12.99 -7.70
CA ASP A 16 5.34 -12.74 -6.84
C ASP A 16 4.03 -12.57 -7.62
N ILE A 17 4.07 -12.56 -8.96
CA ILE A 17 2.85 -12.52 -9.76
C ILE A 17 2.05 -13.81 -9.60
N THR A 18 0.73 -13.69 -9.38
CA THR A 18 -0.10 -14.88 -9.26
C THR A 18 -0.39 -15.52 -10.63
N LEU A 19 -0.52 -16.85 -10.67
CA LEU A 19 -0.93 -17.58 -11.87
C LEU A 19 -2.28 -17.07 -12.41
N ARG A 20 -3.17 -16.61 -11.54
CA ARG A 20 -4.46 -16.05 -11.94
C ARG A 20 -4.31 -14.68 -12.59
N ALA A 21 -3.42 -13.81 -12.06
CA ALA A 21 -3.09 -12.53 -12.67
C ALA A 21 -2.57 -12.73 -14.10
N ILE A 22 -1.66 -13.69 -14.32
CA ILE A 22 -1.13 -14.02 -15.66
C ILE A 22 -2.26 -14.41 -16.61
N LYS A 23 -3.15 -15.31 -16.19
CA LYS A 23 -4.30 -15.77 -17.01
C LYS A 23 -5.24 -14.60 -17.35
N VAL A 24 -5.51 -13.72 -16.39
CA VAL A 24 -6.37 -12.54 -16.63
C VAL A 24 -5.70 -11.58 -17.60
N LEU A 25 -4.40 -11.29 -17.43
CA LEU A 25 -3.65 -10.44 -18.36
C LEU A 25 -3.58 -11.06 -19.78
N GLN A 26 -3.59 -12.39 -19.89
CA GLN A 26 -3.66 -13.08 -21.19
C GLN A 26 -5.02 -12.88 -21.88
N MET A 27 -6.12 -12.89 -21.13
CA MET A 27 -7.46 -12.91 -21.71
C MET A 27 -8.07 -11.52 -21.95
N VAL A 28 -7.67 -10.48 -21.22
CA VAL A 28 -8.25 -9.14 -21.38
C VAL A 28 -7.87 -8.49 -22.69
N ASP A 29 -8.74 -7.59 -23.18
CA ASP A 29 -8.53 -6.89 -24.44
C ASP A 29 -7.62 -5.67 -24.26
N ILE A 30 -7.74 -5.01 -23.12
CA ILE A 30 -7.03 -3.76 -22.80
C ILE A 30 -6.45 -3.83 -21.38
N VAL A 31 -5.24 -3.28 -21.20
CA VAL A 31 -4.63 -3.08 -19.89
C VAL A 31 -4.45 -1.58 -19.64
N LEU A 32 -5.06 -1.09 -18.58
CA LEU A 32 -4.87 0.26 -18.06
C LEU A 32 -3.68 0.26 -17.12
N ALA A 33 -2.75 1.17 -17.32
CA ALA A 33 -1.48 1.24 -16.60
C ALA A 33 -1.22 2.66 -16.08
N GLU A 34 -0.67 2.78 -14.87
CA GLU A 34 -0.21 4.05 -14.32
C GLU A 34 0.99 4.57 -15.15
N ASP A 35 2.04 3.78 -15.26
CA ASP A 35 3.12 3.97 -16.22
C ASP A 35 3.15 2.80 -17.23
N THR A 36 2.81 3.08 -18.48
CA THR A 36 2.80 2.07 -19.55
C THR A 36 4.18 1.45 -19.79
N ARG A 37 5.27 2.16 -19.47
CA ARG A 37 6.65 1.66 -19.63
C ARG A 37 6.94 0.57 -18.61
N THR A 38 6.54 0.77 -17.34
CA THR A 38 6.67 -0.24 -16.27
C THR A 38 5.85 -1.48 -16.58
N THR A 39 4.58 -1.28 -16.97
CA THR A 39 3.69 -2.38 -17.33
C THR A 39 4.19 -3.15 -18.57
N GLN A 40 4.78 -2.46 -19.56
CA GLN A 40 5.36 -3.10 -20.75
C GLN A 40 6.51 -4.05 -20.37
N VAL A 41 7.33 -3.71 -19.37
CA VAL A 41 8.40 -4.60 -18.87
C VAL A 41 7.80 -5.90 -18.30
N LEU A 42 6.74 -5.78 -17.47
CA LEU A 42 6.03 -6.93 -16.91
C LEU A 42 5.42 -7.80 -18.02
N LEU A 43 4.67 -7.19 -18.96
CA LEU A 43 4.04 -7.93 -20.06
C LEU A 43 5.08 -8.65 -20.93
N LYS A 44 6.20 -7.99 -21.25
CA LYS A 44 7.32 -8.60 -21.98
C LYS A 44 7.91 -9.79 -21.24
N HIS A 45 8.10 -9.68 -19.92
CA HIS A 45 8.58 -10.79 -19.09
C HIS A 45 7.63 -12.00 -19.15
N LEU A 46 6.31 -11.74 -19.19
CA LEU A 46 5.28 -12.77 -19.32
C LEU A 46 5.06 -13.27 -20.74
N GLY A 47 5.77 -12.73 -21.74
CA GLY A 47 5.58 -13.07 -23.14
C GLY A 47 4.24 -12.60 -23.72
N LEU A 48 3.68 -11.50 -23.21
CA LEU A 48 2.38 -10.98 -23.59
C LEU A 48 2.49 -9.66 -24.36
N GLU A 49 1.66 -9.53 -25.41
CA GLU A 49 1.45 -8.29 -26.14
C GLU A 49 0.00 -7.83 -25.92
N LYS A 50 -0.19 -6.62 -25.39
CA LYS A 50 -1.51 -6.06 -25.02
C LYS A 50 -1.66 -4.61 -25.45
N ARG A 51 -2.89 -4.21 -25.72
CA ARG A 51 -3.24 -2.80 -25.87
C ARG A 51 -3.11 -2.11 -24.50
N LEU A 52 -2.16 -1.17 -24.40
CA LEU A 52 -1.91 -0.42 -23.18
C LEU A 52 -2.53 0.97 -23.28
N TRP A 53 -3.33 1.34 -22.29
CA TRP A 53 -3.84 2.69 -22.11
C TRP A 53 -3.30 3.29 -20.82
N SER A 54 -2.96 4.56 -20.87
CA SER A 54 -2.49 5.27 -19.68
C SER A 54 -3.68 5.65 -18.79
N HIS A 55 -3.60 5.27 -17.50
CA HIS A 55 -4.59 5.60 -16.47
C HIS A 55 -3.87 5.97 -15.18
N HIS A 56 -3.61 7.26 -15.00
CA HIS A 56 -2.84 7.77 -13.88
C HIS A 56 -3.60 8.93 -13.20
N LYS A 57 -3.17 9.31 -12.03
CA LYS A 57 -3.79 10.34 -11.18
C LYS A 57 -4.16 11.65 -11.91
N PHE A 58 -3.41 12.04 -12.93
CA PHE A 58 -3.64 13.31 -13.65
C PHE A 58 -4.66 13.20 -14.79
N ASN A 59 -4.95 11.99 -15.29
CA ASN A 59 -5.91 11.78 -16.37
C ASN A 59 -7.14 10.96 -15.94
N GLU A 60 -7.15 10.39 -14.73
CA GLU A 60 -8.19 9.50 -14.24
C GLU A 60 -9.61 10.11 -14.46
N HIS A 61 -9.82 11.36 -14.03
CA HIS A 61 -11.12 12.04 -14.17
C HIS A 61 -11.57 12.21 -15.62
N ALA A 62 -10.65 12.42 -16.55
CA ALA A 62 -10.99 12.63 -17.96
C ALA A 62 -11.19 11.30 -18.72
N ALA A 63 -10.52 10.22 -18.24
CA ALA A 63 -10.50 8.94 -18.94
C ALA A 63 -11.60 7.96 -18.46
N VAL A 64 -12.12 8.13 -17.24
CA VAL A 64 -13.03 7.17 -16.60
C VAL A 64 -14.27 6.88 -17.45
N GLU A 65 -14.97 7.89 -17.94
CA GLU A 65 -16.20 7.70 -18.73
C GLU A 65 -15.92 6.90 -20.02
N SER A 66 -14.86 7.25 -20.73
CA SER A 66 -14.46 6.54 -21.97
C SER A 66 -14.09 5.08 -21.71
N VAL A 67 -13.46 4.78 -20.57
CA VAL A 67 -13.14 3.41 -20.17
C VAL A 67 -14.42 2.65 -19.87
N VAL A 68 -15.35 3.23 -19.13
CA VAL A 68 -16.65 2.61 -18.81
C VAL A 68 -17.46 2.32 -20.08
N GLU A 69 -17.54 3.28 -21.01
CA GLU A 69 -18.19 3.08 -22.31
C GLU A 69 -17.55 1.92 -23.11
N THR A 70 -16.24 1.82 -23.08
CA THR A 70 -15.49 0.73 -23.73
C THR A 70 -15.87 -0.63 -23.14
N ILE A 71 -15.98 -0.73 -21.81
CA ILE A 71 -16.39 -1.95 -21.13
C ILE A 71 -17.85 -2.29 -21.43
N LEU A 72 -18.73 -1.29 -21.42
CA LEU A 72 -20.13 -1.48 -21.77
C LEU A 72 -20.31 -1.90 -23.23
N GLY A 73 -19.39 -1.50 -24.12
CA GLY A 73 -19.27 -1.95 -25.51
C GLY A 73 -18.84 -3.42 -25.65
N GLY A 74 -18.46 -4.08 -24.56
CA GLY A 74 -18.15 -5.52 -24.53
C GLY A 74 -16.67 -5.85 -24.33
N GLU A 75 -15.76 -4.86 -24.31
CA GLU A 75 -14.32 -5.06 -24.07
C GLU A 75 -14.06 -5.44 -22.61
N THR A 76 -13.13 -6.37 -22.40
CA THR A 76 -12.66 -6.77 -21.07
C THR A 76 -11.38 -6.01 -20.74
N VAL A 77 -11.38 -5.34 -19.61
CA VAL A 77 -10.31 -4.40 -19.22
C VAL A 77 -9.65 -4.84 -17.92
N ALA A 78 -8.32 -4.81 -17.86
CA ALA A 78 -7.57 -4.93 -16.62
C ALA A 78 -7.00 -3.57 -16.21
N LEU A 79 -7.13 -3.21 -14.94
CA LEU A 79 -6.37 -2.12 -14.31
C LEU A 79 -5.20 -2.72 -13.54
N VAL A 80 -3.99 -2.23 -13.81
CA VAL A 80 -2.78 -2.54 -13.04
C VAL A 80 -2.20 -1.26 -12.46
N SER A 81 -1.42 -1.38 -11.38
CA SER A 81 -0.54 -0.33 -10.84
C SER A 81 0.92 -0.63 -11.19
N ASP A 82 1.81 0.32 -10.96
CA ASP A 82 3.24 0.11 -11.17
C ASP A 82 3.79 -0.96 -10.24
N ALA A 83 3.24 -1.05 -9.01
CA ALA A 83 3.61 -2.06 -8.03
C ALA A 83 2.48 -2.32 -7.03
N GLY A 84 2.08 -3.58 -6.84
CA GLY A 84 1.07 -3.96 -5.85
C GLY A 84 -0.36 -3.92 -6.36
N THR A 85 -1.29 -3.65 -5.45
CA THR A 85 -2.74 -3.72 -5.72
C THR A 85 -3.28 -2.38 -6.19
N PRO A 86 -3.88 -2.28 -7.37
CA PRO A 86 -4.50 -1.04 -7.87
C PRO A 86 -5.53 -0.48 -6.88
N GLY A 87 -5.58 0.85 -6.75
CA GLY A 87 -6.47 1.54 -5.81
C GLY A 87 -5.94 1.66 -4.37
N ILE A 88 -4.85 0.97 -4.03
CA ILE A 88 -4.20 1.09 -2.72
C ILE A 88 -3.04 2.08 -2.82
N SER A 89 -3.28 3.34 -2.49
CA SER A 89 -2.38 4.49 -2.67
C SER A 89 -2.11 4.88 -4.13
N ASP A 90 -2.73 4.17 -5.06
CA ASP A 90 -2.62 4.33 -6.51
C ASP A 90 -3.98 4.69 -7.12
N PRO A 91 -4.04 5.12 -8.40
CA PRO A 91 -5.29 5.33 -9.11
C PRO A 91 -6.16 4.06 -9.20
N GLY A 92 -7.47 4.25 -9.29
CA GLY A 92 -8.41 3.14 -9.49
C GLY A 92 -9.72 3.25 -8.72
N PHE A 93 -9.73 3.95 -7.60
CA PHE A 93 -10.96 4.11 -6.81
C PHE A 93 -12.10 4.74 -7.63
N LEU A 94 -11.81 5.80 -8.37
CA LEU A 94 -12.80 6.49 -9.19
C LEU A 94 -13.33 5.57 -10.30
N LEU A 95 -12.44 4.86 -11.00
CA LEU A 95 -12.84 3.92 -12.05
C LEU A 95 -13.72 2.80 -11.51
N VAL A 96 -13.33 2.17 -10.40
CA VAL A 96 -14.15 1.12 -9.76
C VAL A 96 -15.53 1.65 -9.39
N ARG A 97 -15.59 2.80 -8.76
CA ARG A 97 -16.84 3.42 -8.35
C ARG A 97 -17.74 3.69 -9.55
N THR A 98 -17.22 4.32 -10.60
CA THR A 98 -18.00 4.64 -11.80
C THR A 98 -18.45 3.37 -12.52
N CYS A 99 -17.60 2.34 -12.62
CA CYS A 99 -18.00 1.04 -13.17
C CYS A 99 -19.20 0.44 -12.42
N LEU A 100 -19.16 0.44 -11.08
CA LEU A 100 -20.26 -0.07 -10.26
C LEU A 100 -21.55 0.76 -10.43
N GLU A 101 -21.44 2.09 -10.51
CA GLU A 101 -22.58 3.00 -10.76
C GLU A 101 -23.24 2.72 -12.12
N HIS A 102 -22.49 2.23 -13.12
CA HIS A 102 -23.01 1.87 -14.45
C HIS A 102 -23.33 0.36 -14.59
N GLY A 103 -23.32 -0.41 -13.51
CA GLY A 103 -23.65 -1.83 -13.53
C GLY A 103 -22.58 -2.72 -14.20
N VAL A 104 -21.37 -2.22 -14.39
CA VAL A 104 -20.23 -3.00 -14.88
C VAL A 104 -19.76 -3.95 -13.78
N GLU A 105 -19.56 -5.22 -14.14
CA GLU A 105 -18.96 -6.21 -13.23
C GLU A 105 -17.50 -5.84 -12.96
N VAL A 106 -17.14 -5.77 -11.67
CA VAL A 106 -15.77 -5.50 -11.21
C VAL A 106 -15.25 -6.69 -10.41
N GLU A 107 -14.06 -7.18 -10.77
CA GLU A 107 -13.40 -8.24 -10.03
C GLU A 107 -11.98 -7.83 -9.64
N THR A 108 -11.69 -7.83 -8.33
CA THR A 108 -10.35 -7.59 -7.82
C THR A 108 -9.69 -8.92 -7.47
N LEU A 109 -8.52 -9.18 -8.05
CA LEU A 109 -7.76 -10.37 -7.76
C LEU A 109 -6.97 -10.21 -6.45
N PRO A 110 -6.83 -11.26 -5.61
CA PRO A 110 -5.85 -11.27 -4.54
C PRO A 110 -4.44 -11.29 -5.16
N GLY A 111 -3.50 -10.58 -4.51
CA GLY A 111 -2.13 -10.54 -5.03
C GLY A 111 -1.19 -9.68 -4.20
N PRO A 112 -0.01 -9.34 -4.74
CA PRO A 112 1.01 -8.61 -4.02
C PRO A 112 0.52 -7.27 -3.48
N THR A 113 0.96 -6.95 -2.25
CA THR A 113 0.80 -5.62 -1.64
C THR A 113 1.87 -5.46 -0.55
N ALA A 114 2.48 -4.29 -0.44
CA ALA A 114 3.63 -4.10 0.43
C ALA A 114 3.25 -4.05 1.92
N PHE A 115 2.09 -3.50 2.26
CA PHE A 115 1.74 -3.28 3.67
C PHE A 115 1.45 -4.58 4.44
N VAL A 116 0.96 -5.62 3.78
CA VAL A 116 0.66 -6.92 4.45
C VAL A 116 1.93 -7.62 4.92
N PRO A 117 2.94 -7.89 4.07
CA PRO A 117 4.19 -8.48 4.55
C PRO A 117 4.92 -7.58 5.57
N ALA A 118 4.90 -6.24 5.39
CA ALA A 118 5.46 -5.33 6.37
C ALA A 118 4.78 -5.45 7.75
N LEU A 119 3.45 -5.52 7.78
CA LEU A 119 2.69 -5.71 9.01
C LEU A 119 3.06 -7.02 9.70
N ILE A 120 3.09 -8.13 8.96
CA ILE A 120 3.47 -9.44 9.51
C ILE A 120 4.94 -9.41 10.01
N ASN A 121 5.85 -8.84 9.22
CA ASN A 121 7.26 -8.73 9.58
C ASN A 121 7.51 -7.81 10.78
N SER A 122 6.59 -6.90 11.11
CA SER A 122 6.73 -6.04 12.29
C SER A 122 6.68 -6.81 13.61
N GLY A 123 5.95 -7.93 13.66
CA GLY A 123 5.67 -8.68 14.88
C GLY A 123 4.61 -8.03 15.77
N PHE A 124 3.97 -6.94 15.33
CA PHE A 124 2.87 -6.29 16.06
C PHE A 124 1.54 -6.99 15.81
N SER A 125 0.52 -6.67 16.63
CA SER A 125 -0.82 -7.23 16.47
C SER A 125 -1.39 -6.94 15.09
N CYS A 126 -1.85 -8.00 14.42
CA CYS A 126 -2.47 -7.97 13.10
C CYS A 126 -4.00 -8.09 13.15
N ASP A 127 -4.59 -8.31 14.33
CA ASP A 127 -6.03 -8.49 14.49
C ASP A 127 -6.82 -7.26 14.09
N ARG A 128 -6.28 -6.08 14.43
CA ARG A 128 -6.85 -4.78 14.09
C ARG A 128 -5.72 -3.82 13.78
N PHE A 129 -5.76 -3.21 12.62
CA PHE A 129 -4.78 -2.22 12.18
C PHE A 129 -5.43 -1.09 11.39
N CYS A 130 -4.71 0.01 11.21
CA CYS A 130 -5.07 1.13 10.36
C CYS A 130 -4.05 1.27 9.25
N PHE A 131 -4.49 1.26 8.01
CA PHE A 131 -3.66 1.63 6.87
C PHE A 131 -3.84 3.12 6.58
N GLU A 132 -2.78 3.90 6.75
CA GLU A 132 -2.75 5.36 6.58
C GLU A 132 -2.19 5.78 5.21
N GLY A 133 -1.51 4.86 4.52
CA GLY A 133 -0.84 5.15 3.26
C GLY A 133 0.20 6.27 3.41
N PHE A 134 0.33 7.13 2.39
CA PHE A 134 1.21 8.29 2.44
C PHE A 134 0.56 9.44 3.22
N LEU A 135 1.21 9.86 4.30
CA LEU A 135 0.79 11.06 5.03
C LEU A 135 0.89 12.31 4.14
N PRO A 136 -0.01 13.29 4.31
CA PRO A 136 0.07 14.56 3.60
C PRO A 136 1.47 15.19 3.75
N GLN A 137 2.01 15.77 2.67
CA GLN A 137 3.37 16.31 2.70
C GLN A 137 3.48 17.64 3.47
N LYS A 138 2.43 18.46 3.43
CA LYS A 138 2.39 19.80 4.03
C LYS A 138 1.07 20.01 4.75
N LYS A 139 0.08 20.64 4.07
CA LYS A 139 -1.24 20.95 4.64
C LYS A 139 -1.97 19.67 5.06
N GLY A 140 -2.45 19.64 6.30
CA GLY A 140 -3.19 18.51 6.84
C GLY A 140 -2.35 17.47 7.59
N ARG A 141 -1.01 17.43 7.41
CA ARG A 141 -0.14 16.41 8.04
C ARG A 141 -0.23 16.47 9.58
N SER A 142 -0.01 17.63 10.18
CA SER A 142 -0.08 17.78 11.64
C SER A 142 -1.45 17.43 12.19
N LYS A 143 -2.52 17.85 11.49
CA LYS A 143 -3.90 17.51 11.91
C LYS A 143 -4.11 15.99 11.87
N ARG A 144 -3.64 15.30 10.81
CA ARG A 144 -3.78 13.84 10.73
C ARG A 144 -3.01 13.15 11.84
N LEU A 145 -1.78 13.52 12.08
CA LEU A 145 -0.96 12.94 13.15
C LEU A 145 -1.57 13.16 14.54
N GLN A 146 -2.14 14.34 14.80
CA GLN A 146 -2.86 14.60 16.06
C GLN A 146 -4.07 13.66 16.25
N GLN A 147 -4.79 13.33 15.16
CA GLN A 147 -5.90 12.37 15.21
C GLN A 147 -5.45 10.95 15.56
N LEU A 148 -4.19 10.62 15.27
CA LEU A 148 -3.62 9.29 15.49
C LEU A 148 -2.99 9.12 16.89
N LEU A 149 -2.88 10.18 17.71
CA LEU A 149 -2.26 10.11 19.05
C LEU A 149 -2.93 9.08 19.97
N GLU A 150 -4.24 8.92 19.87
CA GLU A 150 -5.02 8.00 20.68
C GLU A 150 -5.29 6.65 19.98
N GLU A 151 -4.71 6.43 18.79
CA GLU A 151 -4.93 5.20 18.06
C GLU A 151 -4.27 4.01 18.80
N SER A 152 -5.09 3.03 19.15
CA SER A 152 -4.66 1.82 19.88
C SER A 152 -4.34 0.64 18.98
N ARG A 153 -4.68 0.74 17.69
CA ARG A 153 -4.39 -0.29 16.70
C ARG A 153 -3.01 -0.06 16.07
N THR A 154 -2.41 -1.10 15.55
CA THR A 154 -1.20 -0.99 14.72
C THR A 154 -1.47 -0.08 13.53
N MET A 155 -0.59 0.87 13.26
CA MET A 155 -0.71 1.85 12.17
C MET A 155 0.35 1.59 11.11
N ILE A 156 -0.05 1.66 9.83
CA ILE A 156 0.84 1.35 8.71
C ILE A 156 0.90 2.55 7.77
N PHE A 157 2.11 3.00 7.45
CA PHE A 157 2.37 4.14 6.59
C PHE A 157 3.27 3.76 5.43
N TYR A 158 3.01 4.32 4.26
CA TYR A 158 3.99 4.39 3.18
C TYR A 158 4.79 5.67 3.32
N GLU A 159 6.08 5.60 3.06
CA GLU A 159 6.92 6.79 3.12
C GLU A 159 8.01 6.79 2.04
N SER A 160 8.41 7.99 1.63
CA SER A 160 9.53 8.18 0.72
C SER A 160 10.86 8.02 1.49
N PRO A 161 11.90 7.41 0.88
CA PRO A 161 13.22 7.32 1.49
C PRO A 161 13.80 8.68 1.87
N TYR A 162 13.54 9.71 1.08
CA TYR A 162 13.97 11.09 1.36
C TYR A 162 13.32 11.73 2.58
N ARG A 163 12.27 11.13 3.13
CA ARG A 163 11.52 11.66 4.27
C ARG A 163 11.51 10.73 5.47
N LEU A 164 12.01 9.51 5.33
CA LEU A 164 11.94 8.50 6.37
C LEU A 164 12.43 9.04 7.72
N VAL A 165 13.67 9.48 7.81
CA VAL A 165 14.27 9.97 9.06
C VAL A 165 13.46 11.13 9.65
N LYS A 166 13.07 12.10 8.82
CA LYS A 166 12.24 13.21 9.27
C LYS A 166 10.88 12.76 9.80
N THR A 167 10.28 11.76 9.17
CA THR A 167 8.99 11.19 9.60
C THR A 167 9.13 10.43 10.92
N LEU A 168 10.22 9.65 11.10
CA LEU A 168 10.50 8.96 12.36
C LEU A 168 10.74 9.96 13.50
N ILE A 169 11.49 11.04 13.28
CA ILE A 169 11.69 12.11 14.28
C ILE A 169 10.34 12.73 14.67
N GLN A 170 9.51 13.07 13.69
CA GLN A 170 8.18 13.62 13.97
C GLN A 170 7.29 12.61 14.71
N PHE A 171 7.40 11.33 14.44
CA PHE A 171 6.67 10.30 15.19
C PHE A 171 7.20 10.22 16.64
N ALA A 172 8.51 10.25 16.84
CA ALA A 172 9.11 10.24 18.18
C ALA A 172 8.67 11.43 19.03
N GLU A 173 8.62 12.62 18.43
CA GLU A 173 8.13 13.85 19.11
C GLU A 173 6.66 13.75 19.52
N LEU A 174 5.81 13.06 18.74
CA LEU A 174 4.37 13.00 18.95
C LEU A 174 3.91 11.77 19.75
N PHE A 175 4.47 10.61 19.47
CA PHE A 175 4.04 9.33 20.05
C PHE A 175 4.97 8.82 21.16
N GLY A 176 6.13 9.48 21.37
CA GLY A 176 7.18 9.06 22.30
C GLY A 176 8.33 8.36 21.58
N ALA A 177 9.57 8.68 21.97
CA ALA A 177 10.78 8.12 21.38
C ALA A 177 10.94 6.61 21.65
N ASP A 178 10.34 6.12 22.72
CA ASP A 178 10.26 4.74 23.17
C ASP A 178 9.16 3.91 22.48
N ARG A 179 8.30 4.54 21.67
CA ARG A 179 7.26 3.84 20.91
C ARG A 179 7.87 2.85 19.94
N GLU A 180 7.44 1.59 20.05
CA GLU A 180 7.89 0.53 19.15
C GLU A 180 7.39 0.73 17.73
N ALA A 181 8.28 0.54 16.77
CA ALA A 181 8.00 0.62 15.35
C ALA A 181 8.85 -0.40 14.56
N ALA A 182 8.47 -0.61 13.32
CA ALA A 182 9.25 -1.37 12.35
C ALA A 182 9.30 -0.61 11.02
N VAL A 183 10.42 -0.71 10.34
CA VAL A 183 10.61 -0.19 8.99
C VAL A 183 10.98 -1.34 8.07
N SER A 184 10.12 -1.61 7.08
CA SER A 184 10.43 -2.52 5.99
C SER A 184 10.83 -1.71 4.77
N ARG A 185 11.99 -2.01 4.20
CA ARG A 185 12.56 -1.33 3.03
C ARG A 185 12.82 -2.33 1.93
N GLU A 186 12.48 -1.97 0.68
CA GLU A 186 12.77 -2.78 -0.52
C GLU A 186 12.27 -4.23 -0.40
N LEU A 187 11.06 -4.41 0.14
CA LEU A 187 10.41 -5.73 0.29
C LEU A 187 10.44 -6.50 -1.04
N THR A 188 10.77 -7.78 -0.97
CA THR A 188 10.92 -8.75 -2.07
C THR A 188 12.09 -8.47 -3.02
N LYS A 189 12.86 -7.38 -2.83
CA LYS A 189 13.98 -6.99 -3.68
C LYS A 189 15.33 -7.43 -3.09
N LYS A 190 16.38 -7.29 -3.89
CA LYS A 190 17.76 -7.70 -3.50
C LYS A 190 18.27 -7.06 -2.20
N PHE A 191 17.81 -5.85 -1.90
CA PHE A 191 18.25 -5.09 -0.73
C PHE A 191 17.13 -4.95 0.30
N GLU A 192 16.30 -5.98 0.41
CA GLU A 192 15.28 -6.03 1.45
C GLU A 192 15.90 -5.92 2.83
N GLU A 193 15.29 -5.07 3.66
CA GLU A 193 15.71 -4.85 5.03
C GLU A 193 14.47 -4.63 5.91
N ASN A 194 14.46 -5.28 7.07
CA ASN A 194 13.40 -5.16 8.07
C ASN A 194 14.03 -4.82 9.42
N VAL A 195 13.91 -3.57 9.86
CA VAL A 195 14.45 -3.07 11.12
C VAL A 195 13.32 -2.84 12.12
N ARG A 196 13.47 -3.36 13.35
CA ARG A 196 12.52 -3.25 14.44
C ARG A 196 13.19 -2.62 15.65
N GLY A 197 12.45 -1.87 16.42
CA GLY A 197 12.93 -1.24 17.65
C GLY A 197 12.05 -0.07 18.06
N THR A 198 12.53 0.74 18.96
CA THR A 198 11.93 2.02 19.31
C THR A 198 12.11 3.04 18.19
N LEU A 199 11.28 4.07 18.15
CA LEU A 199 11.44 5.15 17.19
C LEU A 199 12.83 5.78 17.27
N GLN A 200 13.42 5.89 18.47
CA GLN A 200 14.77 6.41 18.63
C GLN A 200 15.83 5.50 17.97
N GLU A 201 15.76 4.19 18.21
CA GLU A 201 16.69 3.23 17.59
C GLU A 201 16.59 3.24 16.06
N LEU A 202 15.36 3.35 15.51
CA LEU A 202 15.15 3.48 14.07
C LEU A 202 15.72 4.79 13.51
N ILE A 203 15.58 5.91 14.24
CA ILE A 203 16.18 7.20 13.86
C ILE A 203 17.69 7.06 13.78
N ASP A 204 18.31 6.47 14.80
CA ASP A 204 19.77 6.28 14.87
C ASP A 204 20.27 5.40 13.72
N HIS A 205 19.58 4.29 13.46
CA HIS A 205 19.90 3.37 12.37
C HIS A 205 19.83 4.05 10.99
N PHE A 206 18.72 4.67 10.67
CA PHE A 206 18.51 5.27 9.35
C PHE A 206 19.17 6.64 9.14
N SER A 207 19.67 7.28 10.21
CA SER A 207 20.48 8.49 10.12
C SER A 207 21.94 8.21 9.81
N ALA A 208 22.41 6.96 9.96
CA ALA A 208 23.80 6.58 9.73
C ALA A 208 24.22 6.56 8.25
N GLY A 209 23.27 6.64 7.31
CA GLY A 209 23.56 6.59 5.88
C GLY A 209 22.42 7.10 4.99
N GLU A 210 22.66 7.06 3.68
CA GLU A 210 21.64 7.43 2.69
C GLU A 210 20.58 6.32 2.57
N VAL A 211 19.33 6.65 2.82
CA VAL A 211 18.21 5.72 2.65
C VAL A 211 17.71 5.75 1.21
N LYS A 212 17.58 4.55 0.60
CA LYS A 212 17.08 4.37 -0.77
C LYS A 212 15.97 3.33 -0.79
N GLY A 213 15.14 3.41 -1.83
CA GLY A 213 14.10 2.41 -2.12
C GLY A 213 12.74 2.74 -1.55
N GLU A 214 11.86 1.78 -1.56
CA GLU A 214 10.47 1.91 -1.12
C GLU A 214 10.33 1.47 0.33
N ILE A 215 9.50 2.18 1.09
CA ILE A 215 9.47 2.07 2.54
C ILE A 215 8.04 1.91 3.05
N VAL A 216 7.88 0.97 3.97
CA VAL A 216 6.70 0.82 4.81
C VAL A 216 7.12 0.99 6.27
N ILE A 217 6.45 1.90 6.99
CA ILE A 217 6.60 2.08 8.44
C ILE A 217 5.40 1.44 9.11
N VAL A 218 5.64 0.60 10.09
CA VAL A 218 4.62 0.02 10.96
C VAL A 218 4.87 0.52 12.37
N LEU A 219 3.89 1.25 12.93
CA LEU A 219 3.96 1.84 14.26
C LEU A 219 3.00 1.10 15.20
N SER A 220 3.47 0.68 16.35
CA SER A 220 2.61 0.05 17.36
C SER A 220 1.50 1.00 17.82
N GLY A 221 0.35 0.48 18.14
CA GLY A 221 -0.75 1.24 18.72
C GLY A 221 -0.38 1.84 20.08
N LYS A 222 -1.19 2.79 20.56
CA LYS A 222 -1.01 3.35 21.90
C LYS A 222 -1.03 2.23 22.94
N PRO A 223 -0.02 2.09 23.83
CA PRO A 223 -0.03 1.08 24.87
C PRO A 223 -1.27 1.22 25.75
N ARG A 224 -1.94 0.13 26.02
CA ARG A 224 -3.00 0.14 27.06
C ARG A 224 -2.31 0.40 28.39
N LYS A 225 -2.82 1.35 29.19
CA LYS A 225 -2.39 1.46 30.57
C LYS A 225 -2.58 0.10 31.22
N ALA A 226 -1.51 -0.46 31.82
CA ALA A 226 -1.63 -1.68 32.59
C ALA A 226 -2.75 -1.44 33.61
N LYS A 227 -3.75 -2.32 33.67
CA LYS A 227 -4.64 -2.37 34.81
C LYS A 227 -3.73 -2.67 35.99
N HIS A 228 -3.63 -1.76 36.96
CA HIS A 228 -3.06 -2.09 38.24
C HIS A 228 -3.79 -3.34 38.74
N GLU A 229 -3.04 -4.39 39.02
CA GLU A 229 -3.47 -5.50 39.88
C GLU A 229 -3.79 -4.90 41.26
N ALA A 230 -5.05 -4.61 41.45
CA ALA A 230 -5.64 -4.27 42.72
C ALA A 230 -6.94 -5.07 42.79
N ASP A 231 -6.79 -6.34 43.18
CA ASP A 231 -7.81 -7.16 43.83
C ASP A 231 -7.14 -8.49 44.26
N SER A 232 -6.25 -8.38 45.25
CA SER A 232 -5.92 -9.52 46.11
C SER A 232 -5.85 -8.99 47.51
N ASP A 233 -7.01 -8.84 48.13
CA ASP A 233 -7.20 -8.84 49.60
C ASP A 233 -8.72 -8.65 49.81
N ASP A 234 -9.44 -9.76 49.94
CA ASP A 234 -10.66 -9.88 50.70
C ASP A 234 -11.20 -11.33 50.55
N GLU A 235 -10.54 -12.28 51.22
CA GLU A 235 -11.19 -13.47 51.75
C GLU A 235 -10.75 -13.64 53.18
N GLU A 236 -11.58 -13.22 54.09
CA GLU A 236 -11.77 -13.80 55.41
C GLU A 236 -13.27 -14.09 55.60
#